data_565779ddd235e76a7affd528e49e6aa5
#
_entry.id   565779ddd235e76a7affd528e49e6aa5
#
_cell.length_a   1.000
_cell.length_b   1.000
_cell.length_c   1.000
_cell.angle_alpha   90.00
_cell.angle_beta   90.00
_cell.angle_gamma   90.00
#
_symmetry.space_group_name_H-M   'P 1'
#
loop_
_entity.id
_entity.type
_entity.pdbx_description
1 polymer ?
#
loop_
_entity_poly.entity_id
_entity_poly.type
_entity_poly.pdbx_seq_one_letter_code
_entity_poly.pdbx_strand_id
1 'polypeptide(L)'
;MTTLADRPPAPPLAEGDQLAIDGLVLCVRASKRRKRFALTVESDASLTLHAPDGSPAAEAEEFVRAHWSWLVSKLGIRERTRPLNPAKRLIEGEVFRYLGRTYRLALSDDVPAGGQMRLIAGRLVLGAADAEAPGRGRAALVDWYSRAGQTWAAGRLQPWAARMAVPEPAMEVRDLGQRWGSYAPEGGLGRMSLGWPLFQLPMHLVDYVIAHELAHVRVPGHGADFWRLLGLALPEFEARRMELDELGRRMWMGDIA
;
A
#
# COMPACT_ATOMS: atom_id res chain seq x y z
N MET A 1 53.45 -8.05 -19.48
CA MET A 1 52.14 -8.28 -20.13
C MET A 1 51.51 -9.50 -19.48
N THR A 2 50.77 -9.31 -18.43
CA THR A 2 50.12 -10.41 -17.69
C THR A 2 48.73 -10.62 -18.34
N THR A 3 48.59 -11.79 -18.93
CA THR A 3 47.41 -12.24 -19.68
C THR A 3 46.21 -12.35 -18.76
N LEU A 4 45.05 -11.84 -19.20
CA LEU A 4 43.72 -11.83 -18.53
C LEU A 4 43.07 -13.23 -18.36
N ALA A 5 43.85 -14.32 -18.42
CA ALA A 5 43.34 -15.68 -18.60
C ALA A 5 43.37 -16.59 -17.35
N ASP A 6 43.65 -16.05 -16.14
CA ASP A 6 43.84 -16.95 -14.99
C ASP A 6 43.09 -16.48 -13.71
N ARG A 7 41.80 -16.10 -13.88
CA ARG A 7 40.94 -15.95 -12.74
C ARG A 7 40.16 -17.25 -12.55
N PRO A 8 40.28 -17.92 -11.40
CA PRO A 8 39.49 -19.15 -11.16
C PRO A 8 38.00 -18.86 -11.34
N PRO A 9 37.21 -19.79 -11.89
CA PRO A 9 35.81 -19.60 -12.05
C PRO A 9 35.15 -19.25 -10.70
N ALA A 10 34.37 -18.21 -10.67
CA ALA A 10 33.63 -17.81 -9.46
C ALA A 10 32.76 -19.00 -8.98
N PRO A 11 32.65 -19.22 -7.67
CA PRO A 11 31.87 -20.33 -7.12
C PRO A 11 30.42 -20.25 -7.61
N PRO A 12 29.75 -21.39 -7.73
CA PRO A 12 28.34 -21.42 -8.09
C PRO A 12 27.48 -20.69 -7.06
N LEU A 13 26.41 -20.04 -7.52
CA LEU A 13 25.50 -19.28 -6.67
C LEU A 13 24.71 -20.21 -5.73
N ALA A 14 24.65 -19.83 -4.46
CA ALA A 14 23.87 -20.49 -3.41
C ALA A 14 22.77 -19.59 -2.86
N GLU A 15 21.81 -20.18 -2.15
CA GLU A 15 20.74 -19.46 -1.45
C GLU A 15 21.34 -18.49 -0.43
N GLY A 16 20.92 -17.22 -0.50
CA GLY A 16 21.36 -16.17 0.41
C GLY A 16 22.62 -15.42 -0.03
N ASP A 17 23.27 -15.84 -1.12
CA ASP A 17 24.44 -15.11 -1.65
C ASP A 17 24.07 -13.68 -2.05
N GLN A 18 25.07 -12.82 -2.05
CA GLN A 18 24.95 -11.46 -2.56
C GLN A 18 25.77 -11.31 -3.85
N LEU A 19 25.11 -10.88 -4.92
CA LEU A 19 25.74 -10.61 -6.20
C LEU A 19 25.79 -9.08 -6.41
N ALA A 20 27.02 -8.55 -6.47
CA ALA A 20 27.23 -7.12 -6.71
C ALA A 20 27.58 -6.88 -8.20
N ILE A 21 26.78 -6.08 -8.90
CA ILE A 21 26.95 -5.74 -10.32
C ILE A 21 26.74 -4.24 -10.49
N ASP A 22 27.75 -3.55 -11.02
CA ASP A 22 27.71 -2.14 -11.39
C ASP A 22 27.10 -1.21 -10.30
N GLY A 23 27.43 -1.50 -9.03
CA GLY A 23 26.97 -0.72 -7.87
C GLY A 23 25.63 -1.15 -7.28
N LEU A 24 24.93 -2.11 -7.87
CA LEU A 24 23.75 -2.73 -7.30
C LEU A 24 24.08 -4.05 -6.61
N VAL A 25 23.43 -4.31 -5.48
CA VAL A 25 23.56 -5.57 -4.74
C VAL A 25 22.24 -6.32 -4.84
N LEU A 26 22.32 -7.55 -5.37
CA LEU A 26 21.17 -8.45 -5.49
C LEU A 26 21.31 -9.61 -4.49
N CYS A 27 20.24 -9.89 -3.74
CA CYS A 27 20.13 -11.09 -2.92
C CYS A 27 19.78 -12.28 -3.82
N VAL A 28 20.56 -13.37 -3.73
CA VAL A 28 20.32 -14.58 -4.53
C VAL A 28 19.34 -15.50 -3.82
N ARG A 29 18.29 -15.89 -4.53
CA ARG A 29 17.35 -16.95 -4.16
C ARG A 29 17.52 -18.14 -5.09
N ALA A 30 18.31 -19.12 -4.66
CA ALA A 30 18.61 -20.34 -5.41
C ALA A 30 17.56 -21.43 -5.13
N SER A 31 17.12 -22.17 -6.16
CA SER A 31 16.15 -23.26 -5.99
C SER A 31 16.35 -24.38 -7.02
N LYS A 32 16.37 -25.63 -6.54
CA LYS A 32 16.42 -26.85 -7.38
C LYS A 32 15.21 -27.02 -8.32
N ARG A 33 14.09 -26.39 -8.00
CA ARG A 33 12.87 -26.44 -8.82
C ARG A 33 12.90 -25.45 -9.98
N ARG A 34 13.77 -24.45 -9.93
CA ARG A 34 13.85 -23.37 -10.91
C ARG A 34 14.74 -23.77 -12.08
N LYS A 35 14.34 -23.44 -13.28
CA LYS A 35 15.06 -23.73 -14.52
C LYS A 35 15.56 -22.47 -15.25
N ARG A 36 15.16 -21.27 -14.78
CA ARG A 36 15.49 -19.99 -15.43
C ARG A 36 15.75 -18.93 -14.37
N PHE A 37 16.61 -17.97 -14.70
CA PHE A 37 16.78 -16.75 -13.92
C PHE A 37 15.52 -15.88 -13.97
N ALA A 38 15.29 -15.11 -12.91
CA ALA A 38 14.30 -14.02 -12.89
C ALA A 38 14.77 -12.94 -11.91
N LEU A 39 14.39 -11.69 -12.19
CA LEU A 39 14.64 -10.54 -11.34
C LEU A 39 13.35 -10.06 -10.67
N THR A 40 13.44 -9.72 -9.41
CA THR A 40 12.36 -9.05 -8.68
C THR A 40 12.92 -7.78 -8.04
N VAL A 41 12.17 -6.68 -8.16
CA VAL A 41 12.39 -5.45 -7.40
C VAL A 41 11.29 -5.40 -6.35
N GLU A 42 11.67 -5.58 -5.10
CA GLU A 42 10.75 -5.60 -3.96
C GLU A 42 10.16 -4.20 -3.68
N SER A 43 9.17 -4.14 -2.80
CA SER A 43 8.50 -2.88 -2.45
C SER A 43 9.41 -1.86 -1.78
N ASP A 44 10.43 -2.33 -1.07
CA ASP A 44 11.47 -1.53 -0.40
C ASP A 44 12.66 -1.17 -1.32
N ALA A 45 12.54 -1.46 -2.62
CA ALA A 45 13.57 -1.32 -3.64
C ALA A 45 14.76 -2.30 -3.50
N SER A 46 14.70 -3.29 -2.60
CA SER A 46 15.68 -4.37 -2.59
C SER A 46 15.57 -5.23 -3.85
N LEU A 47 16.69 -5.81 -4.26
CA LEU A 47 16.80 -6.58 -5.49
C LEU A 47 16.97 -8.05 -5.16
N THR A 48 16.15 -8.90 -5.79
CA THR A 48 16.27 -10.36 -5.67
C THR A 48 16.53 -10.96 -7.05
N LEU A 49 17.62 -11.72 -7.15
CA LEU A 49 17.90 -12.59 -8.27
C LEU A 49 17.45 -14.01 -7.92
N HIS A 50 16.47 -14.51 -8.60
CA HIS A 50 16.07 -15.91 -8.50
C HIS A 50 16.89 -16.73 -9.51
N ALA A 51 17.61 -17.74 -9.04
CA ALA A 51 18.51 -18.56 -9.85
C ALA A 51 18.19 -20.07 -9.72
N PRO A 52 18.50 -20.88 -10.74
CA PRO A 52 18.63 -22.34 -10.56
C PRO A 52 19.77 -22.61 -9.57
N ASP A 53 19.61 -23.61 -8.73
CA ASP A 53 20.64 -24.01 -7.76
C ASP A 53 21.93 -24.43 -8.45
N GLY A 54 23.07 -23.91 -7.98
CA GLY A 54 24.37 -24.20 -8.55
C GLY A 54 24.69 -23.47 -9.87
N SER A 55 23.89 -22.46 -10.27
CA SER A 55 24.19 -21.68 -11.49
C SER A 55 25.51 -20.92 -11.37
N PRO A 56 26.30 -20.84 -12.47
CA PRO A 56 27.51 -20.02 -12.50
C PRO A 56 27.19 -18.54 -12.27
N ALA A 57 27.98 -17.86 -11.44
CA ALA A 57 27.81 -16.44 -11.20
C ALA A 57 27.95 -15.59 -12.49
N ALA A 58 28.79 -16.01 -13.42
CA ALA A 58 28.98 -15.32 -14.71
C ALA A 58 27.69 -15.31 -15.57
N GLU A 59 26.94 -16.41 -15.62
CA GLU A 59 25.66 -16.47 -16.33
C GLU A 59 24.61 -15.57 -15.68
N ALA A 60 24.60 -15.52 -14.35
CA ALA A 60 23.74 -14.64 -13.60
C ALA A 60 24.05 -13.15 -13.86
N GLU A 61 25.34 -12.79 -13.90
CA GLU A 61 25.78 -11.43 -14.24
C GLU A 61 25.34 -11.05 -15.65
N GLU A 62 25.54 -11.93 -16.63
CA GLU A 62 25.13 -11.70 -18.01
C GLU A 62 23.60 -11.50 -18.10
N PHE A 63 22.83 -12.34 -17.41
CA PHE A 63 21.38 -12.21 -17.33
C PHE A 63 20.97 -10.87 -16.73
N VAL A 64 21.58 -10.44 -15.63
CA VAL A 64 21.29 -9.15 -14.99
C VAL A 64 21.61 -7.99 -15.93
N ARG A 65 22.77 -8.02 -16.60
CA ARG A 65 23.16 -6.98 -17.57
C ARG A 65 22.26 -6.94 -18.79
N ALA A 66 21.79 -8.07 -19.29
CA ALA A 66 20.82 -8.13 -20.38
C ALA A 66 19.47 -7.49 -20.00
N HIS A 67 19.14 -7.45 -18.70
CA HIS A 67 17.92 -6.85 -18.18
C HIS A 67 18.14 -5.51 -17.46
N TRP A 68 19.32 -4.89 -17.64
CA TRP A 68 19.75 -3.70 -16.91
C TRP A 68 18.79 -2.51 -17.08
N SER A 69 18.40 -2.19 -18.30
CA SER A 69 17.49 -1.08 -18.56
C SER A 69 16.11 -1.27 -17.90
N TRP A 70 15.59 -2.51 -17.88
CA TRP A 70 14.37 -2.84 -17.15
C TRP A 70 14.57 -2.65 -15.65
N LEU A 71 15.70 -3.14 -15.10
CA LEU A 71 16.02 -3.04 -13.67
C LEU A 71 16.11 -1.58 -13.21
N VAL A 72 16.86 -0.75 -13.92
CA VAL A 72 17.01 0.68 -13.62
C VAL A 72 15.70 1.41 -13.74
N SER A 73 14.89 1.09 -14.77
CA SER A 73 13.54 1.66 -14.90
C SER A 73 12.64 1.30 -13.72
N LYS A 74 12.67 0.03 -13.28
CA LYS A 74 11.88 -0.42 -12.12
C LYS A 74 12.34 0.20 -10.81
N LEU A 75 13.65 0.32 -10.58
CA LEU A 75 14.21 1.02 -9.42
C LEU A 75 13.80 2.50 -9.42
N GLY A 76 13.92 3.18 -10.54
CA GLY A 76 13.49 4.57 -10.66
C GLY A 76 11.97 4.77 -10.43
N ILE A 77 11.13 3.81 -10.84
CA ILE A 77 9.71 3.82 -10.50
C ILE A 77 9.53 3.62 -9.00
N ARG A 78 10.20 2.62 -8.40
CA ARG A 78 10.11 2.32 -6.95
C ARG A 78 10.57 3.50 -6.11
N GLU A 79 11.69 4.13 -6.46
CA GLU A 79 12.19 5.32 -5.76
C GLU A 79 11.17 6.46 -5.79
N ARG A 80 10.56 6.73 -6.95
CA ARG A 80 9.52 7.76 -7.09
C ARG A 80 8.22 7.41 -6.39
N THR A 81 7.86 6.13 -6.29
CA THR A 81 6.62 5.66 -5.67
C THR A 81 6.80 5.16 -4.23
N ARG A 82 8.03 5.21 -3.71
CA ARG A 82 8.34 4.79 -2.34
C ARG A 82 7.39 5.46 -1.34
N PRO A 83 6.80 4.69 -0.41
CA PRO A 83 6.02 5.27 0.68
C PRO A 83 6.84 6.28 1.49
N LEU A 84 6.27 7.44 1.71
CA LEU A 84 6.83 8.53 2.53
C LEU A 84 6.02 8.68 3.82
N ASN A 85 5.41 7.59 4.28
CA ASN A 85 4.48 7.58 5.38
C ASN A 85 5.10 8.22 6.63
N PRO A 86 4.53 9.33 7.13
CA PRO A 86 5.07 9.99 8.31
C PRO A 86 4.76 9.18 9.56
N ALA A 87 5.67 9.10 10.49
CA ALA A 87 5.33 8.76 11.87
C ALA A 87 4.64 9.96 12.53
N LYS A 88 3.69 9.70 13.43
CA LYS A 88 2.94 10.71 14.20
C LYS A 88 3.29 10.66 15.66
N ARG A 89 3.15 11.79 16.34
CA ARG A 89 3.31 11.90 17.78
C ARG A 89 1.95 12.10 18.44
N LEU A 90 1.73 11.45 19.56
CA LEU A 90 0.49 11.60 20.31
C LEU A 90 0.61 12.76 21.33
N ILE A 91 0.77 13.97 20.80
CA ILE A 91 0.94 15.19 21.59
C ILE A 91 -0.13 16.23 21.24
N GLU A 92 -0.40 17.14 22.16
CA GLU A 92 -1.32 18.25 21.94
C GLU A 92 -0.96 19.01 20.67
N GLY A 93 -1.96 19.24 19.81
CA GLY A 93 -1.81 19.99 18.56
C GLY A 93 -1.26 19.17 17.36
N GLU A 94 -0.86 17.90 17.51
CA GLU A 94 -0.46 17.05 16.38
C GLU A 94 -1.57 17.01 15.33
N VAL A 95 -1.16 16.98 14.08
CA VAL A 95 -2.06 17.17 12.94
C VAL A 95 -2.43 15.84 12.32
N PHE A 96 -3.72 15.59 12.22
CA PHE A 96 -4.30 14.45 11.50
C PHE A 96 -5.22 14.92 10.38
N ARG A 97 -5.39 14.10 9.34
CA ARG A 97 -6.29 14.39 8.23
C ARG A 97 -7.52 13.48 8.32
N TYR A 98 -8.68 14.01 7.94
CA TYR A 98 -9.90 13.23 7.73
C TYR A 98 -10.69 13.82 6.58
N LEU A 99 -10.98 12.99 5.56
CA LEU A 99 -11.64 13.39 4.31
C LEU A 99 -11.02 14.63 3.66
N GLY A 100 -9.69 14.66 3.61
CA GLY A 100 -8.89 15.76 3.04
C GLY A 100 -8.75 16.99 3.92
N ARG A 101 -9.50 17.08 5.03
CA ARG A 101 -9.41 18.21 5.98
C ARG A 101 -8.42 17.91 7.10
N THR A 102 -7.85 18.96 7.65
CA THR A 102 -6.86 18.89 8.72
C THR A 102 -7.50 19.16 10.07
N TYR A 103 -7.21 18.31 11.06
CA TYR A 103 -7.67 18.41 12.43
C TYR A 103 -6.50 18.33 13.38
N ARG A 104 -6.57 19.03 14.51
CA ARG A 104 -5.56 18.96 15.57
C ARG A 104 -5.98 17.99 16.65
N LEU A 105 -5.03 17.20 17.14
CA LEU A 105 -5.21 16.37 18.32
C LEU A 105 -5.39 17.26 19.55
N ALA A 106 -6.31 16.92 20.41
CA ALA A 106 -6.46 17.45 21.76
C ALA A 106 -6.40 16.30 22.74
N LEU A 107 -5.61 16.46 23.78
CA LEU A 107 -5.51 15.50 24.87
C LEU A 107 -6.45 15.92 26.00
N SER A 108 -7.17 14.97 26.59
CA SER A 108 -8.14 15.25 27.65
C SER A 108 -8.07 14.22 28.77
N ASP A 109 -8.03 14.70 30.00
CA ASP A 109 -8.13 13.87 31.19
C ASP A 109 -9.58 13.41 31.48
N ASP A 110 -10.56 14.07 30.87
CA ASP A 110 -11.98 13.69 30.99
C ASP A 110 -12.32 12.43 30.20
N VAL A 111 -11.46 12.00 29.29
CA VAL A 111 -11.61 10.75 28.54
C VAL A 111 -10.84 9.65 29.26
N PRO A 112 -11.54 8.64 29.82
CA PRO A 112 -10.87 7.58 30.56
C PRO A 112 -9.97 6.74 29.64
N ALA A 113 -8.99 6.06 30.22
CA ALA A 113 -8.12 5.13 29.49
C ALA A 113 -8.98 4.07 28.74
N GLY A 114 -8.69 3.87 27.46
CA GLY A 114 -9.51 3.05 26.57
C GLY A 114 -10.83 3.69 26.14
N GLY A 115 -11.05 4.95 26.48
CA GLY A 115 -12.22 5.71 26.05
C GLY A 115 -12.20 5.99 24.56
N GLN A 116 -13.41 6.15 23.98
CA GLN A 116 -13.51 6.40 22.54
C GLN A 116 -13.01 7.79 22.17
N MET A 117 -12.08 7.82 21.20
CA MET A 117 -11.70 9.04 20.53
C MET A 117 -12.87 9.66 19.75
N ARG A 118 -12.99 10.98 19.75
CA ARG A 118 -14.08 11.74 19.10
C ARG A 118 -13.57 12.96 18.36
N LEU A 119 -14.33 13.38 17.34
CA LEU A 119 -14.16 14.67 16.70
C LEU A 119 -15.15 15.66 17.32
N ILE A 120 -14.67 16.61 18.11
CA ILE A 120 -15.50 17.59 18.85
C ILE A 120 -14.96 18.99 18.52
N ALA A 121 -15.85 19.89 18.13
CA ALA A 121 -15.53 21.29 17.82
C ALA A 121 -14.28 21.45 16.91
N GLY A 122 -14.11 20.57 15.92
CA GLY A 122 -13.01 20.62 14.98
C GLY A 122 -11.68 20.09 15.51
N ARG A 123 -11.69 19.41 16.65
CA ARG A 123 -10.51 18.73 17.24
C ARG A 123 -10.74 17.25 17.41
N LEU A 124 -9.70 16.46 17.21
CA LEU A 124 -9.68 15.04 17.55
C LEU A 124 -9.30 14.89 19.02
N VAL A 125 -10.24 14.46 19.85
CA VAL A 125 -10.06 14.37 21.29
C VAL A 125 -9.70 12.92 21.68
N LEU A 126 -8.50 12.74 22.23
CA LEU A 126 -7.93 11.49 22.73
C LEU A 126 -7.72 11.59 24.24
N GLY A 127 -7.94 10.49 24.98
CA GLY A 127 -7.58 10.41 26.40
C GLY A 127 -6.08 10.61 26.63
N ALA A 128 -5.69 11.48 27.58
CA ALA A 128 -4.29 11.74 27.88
C ALA A 128 -3.56 10.45 28.26
N ALA A 129 -4.17 9.59 29.06
CA ALA A 129 -3.60 8.28 29.46
C ALA A 129 -3.36 7.34 28.27
N ASP A 130 -4.14 7.45 27.17
CA ASP A 130 -3.91 6.65 25.96
C ASP A 130 -2.79 7.24 25.10
N ALA A 131 -2.62 8.56 25.12
CA ALA A 131 -1.49 9.21 24.45
C ALA A 131 -0.13 8.84 25.05
N GLU A 132 -0.06 8.62 26.38
CA GLU A 132 1.14 8.16 27.08
C GLU A 132 1.53 6.70 26.77
N ALA A 133 0.61 5.93 26.19
CA ALA A 133 0.84 4.55 25.76
C ALA A 133 0.68 4.46 24.24
N PRO A 134 1.76 4.57 23.44
CA PRO A 134 1.69 4.68 21.96
C PRO A 134 0.84 3.61 21.30
N GLY A 135 0.89 2.37 21.80
CA GLY A 135 0.06 1.27 21.28
C GLY A 135 -1.43 1.49 21.48
N ARG A 136 -1.86 2.01 22.66
CA ARG A 136 -3.26 2.32 22.95
C ARG A 136 -3.74 3.52 22.16
N GLY A 137 -2.94 4.58 22.12
CA GLY A 137 -3.28 5.77 21.35
C GLY A 137 -3.39 5.48 19.85
N ARG A 138 -2.47 4.66 19.29
CA ARG A 138 -2.60 4.15 17.90
C ARG A 138 -3.91 3.40 17.71
N ALA A 139 -4.23 2.47 18.59
CA ALA A 139 -5.45 1.68 18.51
C ALA A 139 -6.71 2.56 18.55
N ALA A 140 -6.76 3.56 19.42
CA ALA A 140 -7.86 4.51 19.52
C ALA A 140 -8.05 5.34 18.24
N LEU A 141 -6.94 5.77 17.60
CA LEU A 141 -6.97 6.48 16.31
C LEU A 141 -7.48 5.57 15.18
N VAL A 142 -6.93 4.35 15.07
CA VAL A 142 -7.34 3.38 14.05
C VAL A 142 -8.82 3.01 14.20
N ASP A 143 -9.28 2.78 15.43
CA ASP A 143 -10.68 2.52 15.72
C ASP A 143 -11.58 3.72 15.33
N TRP A 144 -11.16 4.93 15.68
CA TRP A 144 -11.89 6.13 15.30
C TRP A 144 -12.01 6.29 13.78
N TYR A 145 -10.89 6.13 13.03
CA TYR A 145 -10.91 6.19 11.57
C TYR A 145 -11.81 5.11 10.98
N SER A 146 -11.77 3.90 11.54
CA SER A 146 -12.59 2.78 11.07
C SER A 146 -14.08 3.07 11.26
N ARG A 147 -14.49 3.54 12.45
CA ARG A 147 -15.90 3.90 12.73
C ARG A 147 -16.37 5.12 11.92
N ALA A 148 -15.59 6.18 11.88
CA ALA A 148 -15.94 7.39 11.13
C ALA A 148 -15.98 7.10 9.62
N GLY A 149 -15.03 6.32 9.12
CA GLY A 149 -14.97 5.87 7.75
C GLY A 149 -16.15 4.97 7.37
N GLN A 150 -16.49 4.01 8.23
CA GLN A 150 -17.65 3.13 8.06
C GLN A 150 -18.95 3.94 7.91
N THR A 151 -19.15 4.89 8.81
CA THR A 151 -20.35 5.76 8.80
C THR A 151 -20.41 6.60 7.51
N TRP A 152 -19.30 7.19 7.10
CA TRP A 152 -19.24 8.02 5.90
C TRP A 152 -19.42 7.19 4.62
N ALA A 153 -18.70 6.07 4.49
CA ALA A 153 -18.75 5.21 3.30
C ALA A 153 -20.09 4.53 3.10
N ALA A 154 -20.83 4.20 4.18
CA ALA A 154 -22.17 3.65 4.10
C ALA A 154 -23.12 4.55 3.32
N GLY A 155 -23.02 5.88 3.47
CA GLY A 155 -23.80 6.85 2.70
C GLY A 155 -23.39 6.98 1.22
N ARG A 156 -22.23 6.42 0.85
CA ARG A 156 -21.67 6.50 -0.52
C ARG A 156 -21.88 5.22 -1.33
N LEU A 157 -22.03 4.08 -0.67
CA LEU A 157 -22.05 2.78 -1.32
C LEU A 157 -23.22 2.64 -2.29
N GLN A 158 -24.45 2.89 -1.84
CA GLN A 158 -25.65 2.76 -2.65
C GLN A 158 -25.64 3.67 -3.90
N PRO A 159 -25.32 4.99 -3.81
CA PRO A 159 -25.25 5.85 -4.99
C PRO A 159 -24.24 5.36 -6.03
N TRP A 160 -23.07 4.86 -5.60
CA TRP A 160 -22.09 4.32 -6.52
C TRP A 160 -22.50 2.97 -7.11
N ALA A 161 -23.06 2.06 -6.31
CA ALA A 161 -23.58 0.78 -6.79
C ALA A 161 -24.68 0.97 -7.83
N ALA A 162 -25.62 1.88 -7.59
CA ALA A 162 -26.69 2.23 -8.53
C ALA A 162 -26.12 2.82 -9.83
N ARG A 163 -25.16 3.75 -9.73
CA ARG A 163 -24.52 4.37 -10.91
C ARG A 163 -23.78 3.36 -11.78
N MET A 164 -23.19 2.32 -11.18
CA MET A 164 -22.45 1.26 -11.87
C MET A 164 -23.35 0.08 -12.26
N ALA A 165 -24.63 0.11 -11.89
CA ALA A 165 -25.59 -0.97 -12.09
C ALA A 165 -25.07 -2.33 -11.53
N VAL A 166 -24.46 -2.30 -10.33
CA VAL A 166 -24.02 -3.48 -9.59
C VAL A 166 -24.78 -3.61 -8.28
N PRO A 167 -24.95 -4.83 -7.74
CA PRO A 167 -25.52 -5.01 -6.40
C PRO A 167 -24.57 -4.46 -5.32
N GLU A 168 -25.15 -4.05 -4.19
CA GLU A 168 -24.38 -3.57 -3.05
C GLU A 168 -23.76 -4.76 -2.29
N PRO A 169 -22.41 -4.87 -2.21
CA PRO A 169 -21.78 -5.84 -1.35
C PRO A 169 -21.87 -5.44 0.12
N ALA A 170 -21.69 -6.38 1.04
CA ALA A 170 -21.38 -6.05 2.42
C ALA A 170 -20.10 -5.19 2.48
N MET A 171 -20.10 -4.14 3.32
CA MET A 171 -18.95 -3.24 3.42
C MET A 171 -18.45 -3.16 4.86
N GLU A 172 -17.13 -3.16 5.01
CA GLU A 172 -16.46 -2.92 6.29
C GLU A 172 -15.24 -2.02 6.12
N VAL A 173 -14.89 -1.27 7.17
CA VAL A 173 -13.63 -0.53 7.25
C VAL A 173 -12.74 -1.16 8.31
N ARG A 174 -11.51 -1.53 7.92
CA ARG A 174 -10.57 -2.23 8.79
C ARG A 174 -9.11 -1.94 8.40
N ASP A 175 -8.17 -2.51 9.12
CA ASP A 175 -6.76 -2.47 8.74
C ASP A 175 -6.50 -3.47 7.59
N LEU A 176 -6.06 -2.95 6.46
CA LEU A 176 -5.69 -3.71 5.26
C LEU A 176 -4.18 -3.61 4.95
N GLY A 177 -3.39 -3.13 5.91
CA GLY A 177 -1.99 -2.81 5.69
C GLY A 177 -1.84 -1.71 4.64
N GLN A 178 -1.14 -1.99 3.55
CA GLN A 178 -0.87 -1.01 2.49
C GLN A 178 -1.97 -0.89 1.42
N ARG A 179 -3.06 -1.65 1.55
CA ARG A 179 -4.14 -1.62 0.55
C ARG A 179 -5.21 -0.61 0.92
N TRP A 180 -5.68 0.15 -0.08
CA TRP A 180 -6.78 1.11 0.09
C TRP A 180 -8.13 0.42 0.15
N GLY A 181 -8.32 -0.65 -0.62
CA GLY A 181 -9.52 -1.44 -0.67
C GLY A 181 -9.27 -2.88 -1.09
N SER A 182 -10.29 -3.69 -0.98
CA SER A 182 -10.36 -5.04 -1.57
C SER A 182 -11.80 -5.51 -1.67
N TYR A 183 -12.12 -6.25 -2.72
CA TYR A 183 -13.38 -6.96 -2.88
C TYR A 183 -13.14 -8.47 -2.86
N ALA A 184 -13.99 -9.21 -2.13
CA ALA A 184 -14.01 -10.66 -2.09
C ALA A 184 -15.41 -11.17 -2.46
N PRO A 185 -15.56 -12.07 -3.45
CA PRO A 185 -16.86 -12.59 -3.91
C PRO A 185 -17.39 -13.68 -2.98
N GLU A 186 -17.45 -13.42 -1.67
CA GLU A 186 -17.90 -14.35 -0.64
C GLU A 186 -19.30 -13.97 -0.13
N GLY A 187 -20.12 -14.97 0.25
CA GLY A 187 -21.37 -14.72 0.94
C GLY A 187 -22.45 -14.02 0.10
N GLY A 188 -22.72 -14.46 -1.12
CA GLY A 188 -23.80 -13.94 -1.98
C GLY A 188 -23.37 -12.73 -2.79
N LEU A 189 -23.55 -11.51 -2.28
CA LEU A 189 -23.18 -10.27 -3.00
C LEU A 189 -21.71 -9.87 -2.82
N GLY A 190 -20.94 -10.67 -2.07
CA GLY A 190 -19.54 -10.39 -1.78
C GLY A 190 -19.34 -9.38 -0.65
N ARG A 191 -18.08 -9.14 -0.33
CA ARG A 191 -17.63 -8.21 0.72
C ARG A 191 -16.62 -7.23 0.18
N MET A 192 -16.88 -5.95 0.37
CA MET A 192 -15.93 -4.87 0.17
C MET A 192 -15.28 -4.53 1.50
N SER A 193 -13.96 -4.50 1.55
CA SER A 193 -13.22 -3.98 2.70
C SER A 193 -12.45 -2.72 2.28
N LEU A 194 -12.54 -1.65 3.06
CA LEU A 194 -11.79 -0.41 2.86
C LEU A 194 -10.76 -0.25 3.98
N GLY A 195 -9.56 0.15 3.62
CA GLY A 195 -8.49 0.44 4.56
C GLY A 195 -8.77 1.72 5.35
N TRP A 196 -8.63 1.71 6.68
CA TRP A 196 -8.84 2.92 7.49
C TRP A 196 -7.98 4.12 7.05
N PRO A 197 -6.72 3.95 6.53
CA PRO A 197 -5.92 5.10 6.09
C PRO A 197 -6.51 5.85 4.90
N LEU A 198 -7.36 5.20 4.11
CA LEU A 198 -8.09 5.80 2.99
C LEU A 198 -8.85 7.07 3.40
N PHE A 199 -9.39 7.10 4.61
CA PHE A 199 -10.22 8.21 5.10
C PHE A 199 -9.42 9.45 5.50
N GLN A 200 -8.10 9.44 5.38
CA GLN A 200 -7.27 10.65 5.46
C GLN A 200 -7.28 11.44 4.14
N LEU A 201 -7.60 10.79 3.03
CA LEU A 201 -7.60 11.35 1.68
C LEU A 201 -8.84 12.20 1.41
N PRO A 202 -8.80 13.09 0.41
CA PRO A 202 -9.97 13.82 -0.07
C PRO A 202 -11.11 12.89 -0.48
N MET A 203 -12.35 13.34 -0.26
CA MET A 203 -13.57 12.56 -0.50
C MET A 203 -13.63 11.95 -1.90
N HIS A 204 -13.21 12.68 -2.94
CA HIS A 204 -13.26 12.19 -4.32
C HIS A 204 -12.31 10.99 -4.56
N LEU A 205 -11.22 10.87 -3.77
CA LEU A 205 -10.32 9.71 -3.84
C LEU A 205 -10.90 8.51 -3.09
N VAL A 206 -11.61 8.75 -1.98
CA VAL A 206 -12.37 7.69 -1.30
C VAL A 206 -13.46 7.16 -2.23
N ASP A 207 -14.20 8.05 -2.91
CA ASP A 207 -15.19 7.69 -3.93
C ASP A 207 -14.58 6.87 -5.08
N TYR A 208 -13.37 7.23 -5.53
CA TYR A 208 -12.65 6.47 -6.55
C TYR A 208 -12.37 5.03 -6.09
N VAL A 209 -11.90 4.84 -4.86
CA VAL A 209 -11.62 3.49 -4.34
C VAL A 209 -12.92 2.69 -4.17
N ILE A 210 -14.01 3.31 -3.68
CA ILE A 210 -15.33 2.65 -3.61
C ILE A 210 -15.78 2.20 -5.00
N ALA A 211 -15.72 3.08 -6.01
CA ALA A 211 -16.08 2.74 -7.39
C ALA A 211 -15.18 1.64 -7.99
N HIS A 212 -13.89 1.67 -7.67
CA HIS A 212 -12.92 0.65 -8.08
C HIS A 212 -13.28 -0.73 -7.53
N GLU A 213 -13.55 -0.82 -6.22
CA GLU A 213 -13.94 -2.08 -5.58
C GLU A 213 -15.33 -2.56 -6.05
N LEU A 214 -16.25 -1.65 -6.33
CA LEU A 214 -17.55 -2.00 -6.93
C LEU A 214 -17.41 -2.55 -8.35
N ALA A 215 -16.44 -2.11 -9.13
CA ALA A 215 -16.19 -2.68 -10.46
C ALA A 215 -15.84 -4.18 -10.38
N HIS A 216 -15.15 -4.60 -9.31
CA HIS A 216 -14.82 -5.99 -9.06
C HIS A 216 -16.03 -6.90 -8.78
N VAL A 217 -17.17 -6.34 -8.38
CA VAL A 217 -18.42 -7.11 -8.24
C VAL A 217 -18.82 -7.78 -9.57
N ARG A 218 -18.50 -7.12 -10.69
CA ARG A 218 -18.86 -7.61 -12.04
C ARG A 218 -17.67 -8.15 -12.82
N VAL A 219 -16.47 -7.55 -12.66
CA VAL A 219 -15.30 -7.85 -13.46
C VAL A 219 -14.10 -8.19 -12.58
N PRO A 220 -13.71 -9.46 -12.46
CA PRO A 220 -12.50 -9.82 -11.74
C PRO A 220 -11.25 -9.36 -12.51
N GLY A 221 -10.25 -8.85 -11.79
CA GLY A 221 -9.01 -8.34 -12.38
C GLY A 221 -9.14 -6.96 -13.03
N HIS A 222 -8.05 -6.46 -13.62
CA HIS A 222 -7.95 -5.09 -14.14
C HIS A 222 -7.75 -5.08 -15.67
N GLY A 223 -8.51 -5.90 -16.40
CA GLY A 223 -8.52 -5.93 -17.86
C GLY A 223 -9.28 -4.75 -18.48
N ALA A 224 -9.39 -4.74 -19.82
CA ALA A 224 -10.06 -3.67 -20.56
C ALA A 224 -11.52 -3.44 -20.14
N ASP A 225 -12.25 -4.53 -19.85
CA ASP A 225 -13.65 -4.45 -19.41
C ASP A 225 -13.80 -3.79 -18.04
N PHE A 226 -12.84 -4.00 -17.12
CA PHE A 226 -12.79 -3.35 -15.84
C PHE A 226 -12.66 -1.83 -16.01
N TRP A 227 -11.65 -1.39 -16.76
CA TRP A 227 -11.39 0.04 -16.97
C TRP A 227 -12.52 0.71 -17.74
N ARG A 228 -13.16 0.01 -18.67
CA ARG A 228 -14.34 0.50 -19.38
C ARG A 228 -15.51 0.70 -18.42
N LEU A 229 -15.81 -0.28 -17.56
CA LEU A 229 -16.89 -0.18 -16.57
C LEU A 229 -16.64 1.00 -15.61
N LEU A 230 -15.43 1.09 -15.07
CA LEU A 230 -15.05 2.18 -14.16
C LEU A 230 -15.11 3.54 -14.85
N GLY A 231 -14.60 3.65 -16.08
CA GLY A 231 -14.60 4.90 -16.86
C GLY A 231 -15.99 5.41 -17.25
N LEU A 232 -16.95 4.51 -17.48
CA LEU A 232 -18.36 4.91 -17.70
C LEU A 232 -18.98 5.53 -16.45
N ALA A 233 -18.67 5.00 -15.28
CA ALA A 233 -19.16 5.53 -14.01
C ALA A 233 -18.36 6.74 -13.50
N LEU A 234 -17.08 6.80 -13.81
CA LEU A 234 -16.13 7.80 -13.33
C LEU A 234 -15.15 8.18 -14.45
N PRO A 235 -15.51 9.09 -15.37
CA PRO A 235 -14.67 9.44 -16.52
C PRO A 235 -13.26 9.91 -16.15
N GLU A 236 -13.11 10.58 -15.03
CA GLU A 236 -11.85 11.11 -14.51
C GLU A 236 -11.03 10.09 -13.68
N PHE A 237 -11.32 8.80 -13.76
CA PHE A 237 -10.69 7.77 -12.91
C PHE A 237 -9.16 7.73 -13.03
N GLU A 238 -8.59 8.01 -14.21
CA GLU A 238 -7.13 8.02 -14.40
C GLU A 238 -6.46 9.16 -13.62
N ALA A 239 -7.04 10.36 -13.66
CA ALA A 239 -6.55 11.49 -12.87
C ALA A 239 -6.64 11.20 -11.37
N ARG A 240 -7.76 10.61 -10.92
CA ARG A 240 -7.92 10.23 -9.50
C ARG A 240 -6.96 9.14 -9.07
N ARG A 241 -6.66 8.19 -9.95
CA ARG A 241 -5.64 7.16 -9.69
C ARG A 241 -4.27 7.79 -9.49
N MET A 242 -3.86 8.68 -10.38
CA MET A 242 -2.58 9.38 -10.26
C MET A 242 -2.48 10.23 -8.98
N GLU A 243 -3.57 10.93 -8.64
CA GLU A 243 -3.65 11.71 -7.40
C GLU A 243 -3.61 10.81 -6.16
N LEU A 244 -4.30 9.65 -6.18
CA LEU A 244 -4.25 8.66 -5.11
C LEU A 244 -2.83 8.12 -4.91
N ASP A 245 -2.13 7.80 -6.00
CA ASP A 245 -0.75 7.33 -5.95
C ASP A 245 0.18 8.38 -5.32
N GLU A 246 0.03 9.66 -5.68
CA GLU A 246 0.87 10.74 -5.14
C GLU A 246 0.52 11.11 -3.69
N LEU A 247 -0.75 11.30 -3.36
CA LEU A 247 -1.15 11.65 -2.00
C LEU A 247 -1.05 10.45 -1.05
N GLY A 248 -1.43 9.26 -1.53
CA GLY A 248 -1.48 8.05 -0.73
C GLY A 248 -0.13 7.68 -0.13
N ARG A 249 0.96 7.83 -0.90
CA ARG A 249 2.32 7.56 -0.41
C ARG A 249 2.75 8.43 0.78
N ARG A 250 2.03 9.52 1.08
CA ARG A 250 2.30 10.49 2.15
C ARG A 250 1.33 10.37 3.32
N MET A 251 0.41 9.41 3.28
CA MET A 251 -0.55 9.23 4.38
C MET A 251 0.09 8.53 5.56
N TRP A 252 -0.38 8.85 6.75
CA TRP A 252 -0.01 8.13 7.96
C TRP A 252 -0.60 6.71 7.93
N MET A 253 0.26 5.71 8.16
CA MET A 253 -0.13 4.29 8.11
C MET A 253 -0.11 3.63 9.49
N GLY A 254 -0.09 4.43 10.56
CA GLY A 254 -0.18 3.94 11.93
C GLY A 254 1.12 4.01 12.73
N ASP A 255 2.23 4.47 12.16
CA ASP A 255 3.50 4.59 12.86
C ASP A 255 3.46 5.75 13.87
N ILE A 256 3.81 5.46 15.12
CA ILE A 256 3.91 6.44 16.21
C ILE A 256 5.40 6.61 16.55
N ALA A 257 5.87 7.88 16.60
CA ALA A 257 7.24 8.28 16.93
C ALA A 257 7.40 8.58 18.43
#